data_fa697eca5501b1e987bfdc36ddfbc055
#
_entry.id   fa697eca5501b1e987bfdc36ddfbc055
#
_cell.length_a   1.000
_cell.length_b   1.000
_cell.length_c   1.000
_cell.angle_alpha   90.00
_cell.angle_beta   90.00
_cell.angle_gamma   90.00
#
_symmetry.space_group_name_H-M   'P 1'
#
loop_
_entity.id
_entity.type
_entity.pdbx_description
1 polymer ?
#
loop_
_entity_poly.entity_id
_entity_poly.type
_entity_poly.pdbx_seq_one_letter_code
_entity_poly.pdbx_strand_id
1 'polypeptide(L)'
;GEYTGDGGKVHCYENDRMNGSMGENLYLGAVPMKYSLDGVKGENNQTDLVIYRYADVITLYAEALVRKNNTVSQTSLNYLNEIRVKHGGLTAYRMSEVSDINVFLEKMLEERGHEFYFEGVRRQDLIRHGKFIEKAIEKNQFAGQSTEKVATMAEGKYKYELYPLPLALITEGQGVIKQNPGY
;
A
#
# COMPACT_ATOMS: atom_id res chain seq x y z
N GLY A 1 3.00 9.06 17.95
CA GLY A 1 2.51 10.41 18.22
C GLY A 1 1.56 10.43 19.39
N GLU A 2 1.45 11.55 20.07
CA GLU A 2 0.48 11.75 21.14
C GLU A 2 -0.82 12.26 20.55
N TYR A 3 -1.92 11.67 20.95
CA TYR A 3 -3.27 12.13 20.61
C TYR A 3 -4.02 12.49 21.88
N THR A 4 -4.61 13.67 21.92
CA THR A 4 -5.46 14.13 23.02
C THR A 4 -6.91 13.85 22.63
N GLY A 5 -7.48 12.79 23.18
CA GLY A 5 -8.89 12.46 23.00
C GLY A 5 -9.82 13.26 23.91
N ASP A 6 -11.13 13.11 23.74
CA ASP A 6 -12.15 13.70 24.58
C ASP A 6 -11.87 13.39 26.07
N GLY A 7 -11.82 14.42 26.89
CA GLY A 7 -11.53 14.33 28.32
C GLY A 7 -10.06 14.51 28.70
N GLY A 8 -9.20 14.98 27.80
CA GLY A 8 -7.81 15.35 28.08
C GLY A 8 -6.87 14.16 28.36
N LYS A 9 -7.25 12.96 27.98
CA LYS A 9 -6.38 11.78 28.09
C LYS A 9 -5.43 11.72 26.90
N VAL A 10 -4.14 11.69 27.19
CA VAL A 10 -3.08 11.45 26.19
C VAL A 10 -2.94 9.95 25.99
N HIS A 11 -3.14 9.51 24.77
CA HIS A 11 -2.88 8.12 24.37
C HIS A 11 -1.56 8.06 23.63
N CYS A 12 -0.56 7.42 24.23
CA CYS A 12 0.72 7.13 23.57
C CYS A 12 0.63 5.76 22.91
N TYR A 13 0.92 5.70 21.62
CA TYR A 13 0.95 4.46 20.87
C TYR A 13 2.41 4.08 20.61
N GLU A 14 2.84 2.95 21.17
CA GLU A 14 4.14 2.39 20.86
C GLU A 14 4.06 1.55 19.57
N ASN A 15 4.96 1.84 18.64
CA ASN A 15 4.99 1.21 17.31
C ASN A 15 5.34 -0.28 17.32
N ASP A 16 5.75 -0.83 18.47
CA ASP A 16 6.53 -2.05 18.54
C ASP A 16 5.78 -3.29 19.02
N ARG A 17 4.48 -3.24 19.24
CA ARG A 17 3.79 -4.38 19.86
C ARG A 17 2.62 -4.90 19.08
N MET A 18 2.90 -5.91 18.25
CA MET A 18 1.90 -6.85 17.77
C MET A 18 1.71 -8.05 18.71
N ASN A 19 2.08 -7.95 19.97
CA ASN A 19 1.97 -9.00 20.98
C ASN A 19 0.82 -8.73 21.94
N GLY A 20 -0.36 -9.26 21.60
CA GLY A 20 -1.48 -9.24 22.53
C GLY A 20 -2.80 -9.63 21.89
N SER A 21 -3.74 -10.14 22.69
CA SER A 21 -5.09 -10.46 22.24
C SER A 21 -5.82 -9.21 21.75
N MET A 22 -6.60 -9.33 20.70
CA MET A 22 -7.30 -8.20 20.02
C MET A 22 -8.17 -7.33 20.95
N GLY A 23 -8.50 -7.78 22.16
CA GLY A 23 -9.35 -7.04 23.10
C GLY A 23 -8.60 -6.01 23.97
N GLU A 24 -7.32 -6.23 24.24
CA GLU A 24 -6.55 -5.36 25.13
C GLU A 24 -5.62 -4.38 24.39
N ASN A 25 -5.44 -4.54 23.09
CA ASN A 25 -4.41 -3.87 22.30
C ASN A 25 -4.91 -2.84 21.30
N LEU A 26 -6.16 -2.40 21.39
CA LEU A 26 -6.65 -1.27 20.59
C LEU A 26 -5.81 0.00 20.82
N TYR A 27 -5.04 0.01 21.93
CA TYR A 27 -4.20 1.14 22.35
C TYR A 27 -2.69 0.90 22.13
N LEU A 28 -2.32 -0.29 21.65
CA LEU A 28 -0.93 -0.66 21.42
C LEU A 28 -0.71 -0.83 19.91
N GLY A 29 -0.41 0.25 19.22
CA GLY A 29 -0.12 0.21 17.79
C GLY A 29 -0.10 1.60 17.16
N ALA A 30 0.40 1.69 15.94
CA ALA A 30 0.35 2.92 15.17
C ALA A 30 -1.08 3.18 14.69
N VAL A 31 -1.64 4.31 15.08
CA VAL A 31 -2.91 4.80 14.54
C VAL A 31 -2.61 5.72 13.36
N PRO A 32 -3.22 5.47 12.19
CA PRO A 32 -3.06 6.37 11.06
C PRO A 32 -3.75 7.70 11.36
N MET A 33 -2.94 8.75 11.50
CA MET A 33 -3.40 10.14 11.73
C MET A 33 -3.36 10.96 10.44
N LYS A 34 -3.56 10.34 9.30
CA LYS A 34 -3.46 11.00 8.00
C LYS A 34 -4.58 11.98 7.72
N TYR A 35 -5.76 11.68 8.25
CA TYR A 35 -6.93 12.56 8.15
C TYR A 35 -7.14 13.27 9.47
N SER A 36 -7.37 14.59 9.40
CA SER A 36 -7.69 15.36 10.60
C SER A 36 -8.98 14.86 11.22
N LEU A 37 -9.00 14.82 12.53
CA LEU A 37 -10.21 14.59 13.31
C LEU A 37 -10.99 15.89 13.59
N ASP A 38 -10.48 17.01 13.11
CA ASP A 38 -11.16 18.30 13.22
C ASP A 38 -12.47 18.25 12.43
N GLY A 39 -13.54 18.66 13.06
CA GLY A 39 -14.87 18.65 12.44
C GLY A 39 -15.62 17.32 12.48
N VAL A 40 -15.08 16.28 13.14
CA VAL A 40 -15.83 15.06 13.41
C VAL A 40 -16.97 15.37 14.37
N LYS A 41 -18.22 15.07 13.95
CA LYS A 41 -19.43 15.22 14.77
C LYS A 41 -20.21 13.90 14.75
N GLY A 42 -20.06 13.13 15.83
CA GLY A 42 -20.66 11.80 15.92
C GLY A 42 -20.09 10.85 14.85
N GLU A 43 -20.96 10.30 14.01
CA GLU A 43 -20.57 9.38 12.93
C GLU A 43 -20.20 10.10 11.62
N ASN A 44 -20.30 11.42 11.58
CA ASN A 44 -20.04 12.22 10.38
C ASN A 44 -18.67 12.91 10.46
N ASN A 45 -17.91 12.80 9.39
CA ASN A 45 -16.66 13.51 9.20
C ASN A 45 -16.78 14.48 8.01
N GLN A 46 -16.31 15.71 8.17
CA GLN A 46 -16.29 16.73 7.11
C GLN A 46 -14.98 16.72 6.31
N THR A 47 -14.05 15.80 6.64
CA THR A 47 -12.78 15.67 5.92
C THR A 47 -13.00 14.93 4.61
N ASP A 48 -12.59 15.56 3.50
CA ASP A 48 -12.67 14.96 2.18
C ASP A 48 -11.77 13.73 2.07
N LEU A 49 -12.30 12.66 1.49
CA LEU A 49 -11.50 11.49 1.13
C LEU A 49 -10.74 11.76 -0.16
N VAL A 50 -9.42 11.74 -0.09
CA VAL A 50 -8.55 11.93 -1.26
C VAL A 50 -8.57 10.67 -2.13
N ILE A 51 -8.98 10.81 -3.40
CA ILE A 51 -8.96 9.73 -4.39
C ILE A 51 -7.64 9.73 -5.15
N TYR A 52 -7.21 10.91 -5.64
CA TYR A 52 -5.94 11.14 -6.30
C TYR A 52 -5.33 12.46 -5.83
N ARG A 53 -4.00 12.51 -5.76
CA ARG A 53 -3.27 13.72 -5.40
C ARG A 53 -1.96 13.83 -6.18
N TYR A 54 -1.38 15.02 -6.18
CA TYR A 54 -0.19 15.33 -6.98
C TYR A 54 0.98 14.34 -6.74
N ALA A 55 1.19 13.91 -5.51
CA ALA A 55 2.21 12.92 -5.18
C ALA A 55 2.04 11.60 -5.96
N ASP A 56 0.79 11.17 -6.20
CA ASP A 56 0.50 9.98 -7.02
C ASP A 56 0.92 10.20 -8.48
N VAL A 57 0.58 11.36 -9.04
CA VAL A 57 0.94 11.73 -10.41
C VAL A 57 2.46 11.71 -10.62
N ILE A 58 3.22 12.37 -9.75
CA ILE A 58 4.68 12.48 -9.93
C ILE A 58 5.40 11.14 -9.72
N THR A 59 4.94 10.31 -8.79
CA THR A 59 5.54 8.99 -8.56
C THR A 59 5.21 8.02 -9.70
N LEU A 60 3.99 7.99 -10.20
CA LEU A 60 3.62 7.20 -11.38
C LEU A 60 4.34 7.69 -12.64
N TYR A 61 4.51 9.00 -12.81
CA TYR A 61 5.27 9.57 -13.92
C TYR A 61 6.75 9.15 -13.88
N ALA A 62 7.39 9.23 -12.70
CA ALA A 62 8.77 8.80 -12.53
C ALA A 62 8.94 7.30 -12.85
N GLU A 63 8.01 6.47 -12.40
CA GLU A 63 8.01 5.04 -12.71
C GLU A 63 7.82 4.79 -14.21
N ALA A 64 6.87 5.48 -14.84
CA ALA A 64 6.61 5.36 -16.28
C ALA A 64 7.82 5.77 -17.12
N LEU A 65 8.53 6.83 -16.73
CA LEU A 65 9.78 7.25 -17.39
C LEU A 65 10.84 6.15 -17.35
N VAL A 66 11.05 5.54 -16.18
CA VAL A 66 12.05 4.48 -16.01
C VAL A 66 11.66 3.24 -16.82
N ARG A 67 10.41 2.81 -16.76
CA ARG A 67 9.94 1.63 -17.51
C ARG A 67 9.99 1.85 -19.03
N LYS A 68 9.59 3.04 -19.50
CA LYS A 68 9.59 3.39 -20.93
C LYS A 68 11.00 3.45 -21.51
N ASN A 69 11.91 4.08 -20.79
CA ASN A 69 13.27 4.35 -21.29
C ASN A 69 14.26 3.24 -20.93
N ASN A 70 13.83 2.27 -20.14
CA ASN A 70 14.67 1.20 -19.58
C ASN A 70 15.97 1.72 -18.93
N THR A 71 15.86 2.86 -18.23
CA THR A 71 16.97 3.51 -17.54
C THR A 71 16.45 4.47 -16.47
N VAL A 72 17.23 4.65 -15.41
CA VAL A 72 16.95 5.64 -14.38
C VAL A 72 17.55 6.98 -14.78
N SER A 73 16.72 7.99 -14.96
CA SER A 73 17.14 9.35 -15.27
C SER A 73 17.24 10.22 -14.02
N GLN A 74 17.98 11.33 -14.11
CA GLN A 74 18.01 12.31 -13.02
C GLN A 74 16.59 12.87 -12.74
N THR A 75 15.76 13.02 -13.75
CA THR A 75 14.39 13.47 -13.61
C THR A 75 13.55 12.49 -12.78
N SER A 76 13.65 11.18 -13.07
CA SER A 76 12.93 10.17 -12.28
C SER A 76 13.41 10.09 -10.85
N LEU A 77 14.73 10.23 -10.64
CA LEU A 77 15.31 10.30 -9.30
C LEU A 77 14.85 11.54 -8.52
N ASN A 78 14.76 12.69 -9.18
CA ASN A 78 14.31 13.92 -8.54
C ASN A 78 12.87 13.78 -8.02
N TYR A 79 11.98 13.16 -8.78
CA TYR A 79 10.60 12.92 -8.32
C TYR A 79 10.52 11.92 -7.17
N LEU A 80 11.33 10.85 -7.20
CA LEU A 80 11.42 9.93 -6.07
C LEU A 80 11.89 10.66 -4.79
N ASN A 81 12.94 11.47 -4.93
CA ASN A 81 13.50 12.24 -3.82
C ASN A 81 12.57 13.37 -3.34
N GLU A 82 11.73 13.90 -4.20
CA GLU A 82 10.72 14.89 -3.80
C GLU A 82 9.81 14.33 -2.71
N ILE A 83 9.29 13.13 -2.91
CA ILE A 83 8.46 12.44 -1.91
C ILE A 83 9.29 12.11 -0.67
N ARG A 84 10.42 11.45 -0.86
CA ARG A 84 11.26 10.98 0.25
C ARG A 84 11.71 12.12 1.17
N VAL A 85 12.16 13.23 0.61
CA VAL A 85 12.73 14.34 1.38
C VAL A 85 11.66 15.28 1.91
N LYS A 86 10.74 15.74 1.04
CA LYS A 86 9.75 16.76 1.43
C LYS A 86 8.63 16.21 2.32
N HIS A 87 8.20 14.98 2.06
CA HIS A 87 7.10 14.36 2.80
C HIS A 87 7.61 13.42 3.88
N GLY A 88 8.62 12.60 3.56
CA GLY A 88 9.17 11.65 4.51
C GLY A 88 10.22 12.21 5.47
N GLY A 89 10.78 13.38 5.19
CA GLY A 89 11.86 13.96 5.99
C GLY A 89 13.17 13.14 5.97
N LEU A 90 13.34 12.28 4.97
CA LEU A 90 14.46 11.35 4.87
C LEU A 90 15.55 11.88 3.95
N THR A 91 16.76 11.31 4.05
CA THR A 91 17.88 11.65 3.17
C THR A 91 17.58 11.23 1.73
N ALA A 92 17.88 12.10 0.76
CA ALA A 92 17.74 11.82 -0.66
C ALA A 92 18.59 10.62 -1.10
N TYR A 93 18.05 9.79 -1.98
CA TYR A 93 18.86 8.79 -2.68
C TYR A 93 19.81 9.45 -3.67
N ARG A 94 21.02 8.91 -3.77
CA ARG A 94 21.99 9.25 -4.81
C ARG A 94 21.78 8.35 -6.02
N MET A 95 22.14 8.82 -7.21
CA MET A 95 22.05 8.03 -8.44
C MET A 95 22.80 6.69 -8.32
N SER A 96 23.95 6.67 -7.67
CA SER A 96 24.74 5.45 -7.45
C SER A 96 24.01 4.37 -6.61
N GLU A 97 22.99 4.75 -5.84
CA GLU A 97 22.22 3.84 -4.97
C GLU A 97 21.03 3.23 -5.69
N VAL A 98 20.54 3.88 -6.75
CA VAL A 98 19.29 3.52 -7.44
C VAL A 98 19.44 3.48 -8.98
N SER A 99 20.66 3.38 -9.50
CA SER A 99 20.91 3.34 -10.96
C SER A 99 20.38 2.07 -11.62
N ASP A 100 20.27 0.98 -10.87
CA ASP A 100 19.57 -0.22 -11.33
C ASP A 100 18.06 -0.01 -11.33
N ILE A 101 17.40 -0.41 -12.41
CA ILE A 101 15.96 -0.21 -12.63
C ILE A 101 15.13 -0.94 -11.55
N ASN A 102 15.50 -2.17 -11.21
CA ASN A 102 14.75 -2.95 -10.24
C ASN A 102 14.89 -2.35 -8.85
N VAL A 103 16.10 -1.89 -8.51
CA VAL A 103 16.35 -1.19 -7.24
C VAL A 103 15.55 0.10 -7.18
N PHE A 104 15.54 0.90 -8.26
CA PHE A 104 14.73 2.12 -8.32
C PHE A 104 13.24 1.83 -8.14
N LEU A 105 12.71 0.83 -8.85
CA LEU A 105 11.30 0.45 -8.75
C LEU A 105 10.93 -0.09 -7.36
N GLU A 106 11.84 -0.82 -6.73
CA GLU A 106 11.66 -1.26 -5.34
C GLU A 106 11.60 -0.07 -4.37
N LYS A 107 12.54 0.89 -4.50
CA LYS A 107 12.54 2.10 -3.69
C LYS A 107 11.31 2.97 -3.95
N MET A 108 10.86 3.08 -5.19
CA MET A 108 9.61 3.76 -5.53
C MET A 108 8.40 3.08 -4.86
N LEU A 109 8.34 1.76 -4.88
CA LEU A 109 7.26 0.99 -4.24
C LEU A 109 7.28 1.16 -2.71
N GLU A 110 8.46 1.26 -2.09
CA GLU A 110 8.61 1.55 -0.66
C GLU A 110 8.11 2.96 -0.33
N GLU A 111 8.61 3.99 -1.03
CA GLU A 111 8.21 5.38 -0.78
C GLU A 111 6.71 5.60 -1.03
N ARG A 112 6.15 4.98 -2.07
CA ARG A 112 4.70 5.00 -2.29
C ARG A 112 3.94 4.31 -1.16
N GLY A 113 4.50 3.25 -0.58
CA GLY A 113 3.92 2.56 0.57
C GLY A 113 3.82 3.44 1.82
N HIS A 114 4.83 4.28 2.06
CA HIS A 114 4.86 5.25 3.15
C HIS A 114 3.94 6.44 2.86
N GLU A 115 4.09 7.02 1.67
CA GLU A 115 3.37 8.22 1.25
C GLU A 115 1.86 8.02 1.18
N PHE A 116 1.40 6.87 0.66
CA PHE A 116 -0.02 6.56 0.47
C PHE A 116 -0.58 5.60 1.51
N TYR A 117 0.08 5.50 2.67
CA TYR A 117 -0.44 4.72 3.78
C TYR A 117 -1.88 5.16 4.12
N PHE A 118 -2.78 4.19 4.24
CA PHE A 118 -4.19 4.41 4.50
C PHE A 118 -5.00 5.13 3.39
N GLU A 119 -4.46 5.24 2.16
CA GLU A 119 -5.17 5.81 1.00
C GLU A 119 -5.70 4.75 0.01
N GLY A 120 -5.55 3.47 0.32
CA GLY A 120 -6.14 2.38 -0.46
C GLY A 120 -5.38 1.97 -1.73
N VAL A 121 -4.26 2.63 -2.08
CA VAL A 121 -3.53 2.34 -3.34
C VAL A 121 -2.55 1.17 -3.24
N ARG A 122 -2.20 0.71 -2.03
CA ARG A 122 -1.12 -0.27 -1.82
C ARG A 122 -1.32 -1.58 -2.56
N ARG A 123 -2.55 -2.12 -2.59
CA ARG A 123 -2.85 -3.37 -3.28
C ARG A 123 -2.56 -3.27 -4.78
N GLN A 124 -2.98 -2.19 -5.42
CA GLN A 124 -2.76 -1.95 -6.84
C GLN A 124 -1.27 -1.82 -7.16
N ASP A 125 -0.52 -1.09 -6.34
CA ASP A 125 0.92 -0.93 -6.48
C ASP A 125 1.64 -2.28 -6.36
N LEU A 126 1.32 -3.08 -5.36
CA LEU A 126 1.91 -4.40 -5.16
C LEU A 126 1.61 -5.36 -6.33
N ILE A 127 0.37 -5.36 -6.86
CA ILE A 127 0.01 -6.18 -8.03
C ILE A 127 0.79 -5.72 -9.25
N ARG A 128 0.83 -4.42 -9.52
CA ARG A 128 1.52 -3.82 -10.66
C ARG A 128 3.03 -4.08 -10.66
N HIS A 129 3.63 -4.19 -9.47
CA HIS A 129 5.03 -4.55 -9.26
C HIS A 129 5.27 -6.07 -9.15
N GLY A 130 4.23 -6.91 -9.23
CA GLY A 130 4.34 -8.36 -9.06
C GLY A 130 4.72 -8.80 -7.64
N LYS A 131 4.51 -7.93 -6.63
CA LYS A 131 4.92 -8.15 -5.24
C LYS A 131 3.75 -8.46 -4.29
N PHE A 132 2.53 -8.52 -4.80
CA PHE A 132 1.35 -8.66 -3.94
C PHE A 132 1.35 -9.94 -3.12
N ILE A 133 1.59 -11.08 -3.76
CA ILE A 133 1.58 -12.38 -3.06
C ILE A 133 2.81 -12.55 -2.19
N GLU A 134 3.99 -12.10 -2.64
CA GLU A 134 5.22 -12.11 -1.84
C GLU A 134 5.01 -11.38 -0.51
N LYS A 135 4.48 -10.16 -0.57
CA LYS A 135 4.19 -9.36 0.64
C LYS A 135 3.06 -9.92 1.50
N ALA A 136 2.08 -10.58 0.90
CA ALA A 136 1.03 -11.26 1.64
C ALA A 136 1.57 -12.51 2.38
N ILE A 137 2.50 -13.24 1.76
CA ILE A 137 3.19 -14.37 2.41
C ILE A 137 4.03 -13.88 3.58
N GLU A 138 4.87 -12.85 3.37
CA GLU A 138 5.68 -12.24 4.42
C GLU A 138 4.82 -11.81 5.62
N LYS A 139 3.70 -11.14 5.35
CA LYS A 139 2.75 -10.71 6.39
C LYS A 139 2.17 -11.88 7.17
N ASN A 140 1.76 -12.95 6.48
CA ASN A 140 1.22 -14.13 7.15
C ASN A 140 2.27 -14.85 7.99
N GLN A 141 3.50 -14.98 7.48
CA GLN A 141 4.63 -15.54 8.23
C GLN A 141 4.91 -14.72 9.50
N PHE A 142 4.98 -13.41 9.37
CA PHE A 142 5.18 -12.52 10.50
C PHE A 142 4.08 -12.67 11.57
N ALA A 143 2.83 -12.85 11.14
CA ALA A 143 1.68 -13.06 12.01
C ALA A 143 1.54 -14.52 12.51
N GLY A 144 2.47 -15.42 12.17
CA GLY A 144 2.39 -16.83 12.53
C GLY A 144 1.22 -17.58 11.86
N GLN A 145 0.71 -17.07 10.73
CA GLN A 145 -0.42 -17.63 9.99
C GLN A 145 0.04 -18.52 8.83
N SER A 146 -0.82 -19.43 8.41
CA SER A 146 -0.55 -20.27 7.23
C SER A 146 -0.44 -19.44 5.95
N THR A 147 0.54 -19.77 5.12
CA THR A 147 0.78 -19.13 3.81
C THR A 147 0.17 -19.93 2.66
N GLU A 148 -0.29 -21.15 2.90
CA GLU A 148 -0.76 -22.08 1.86
C GLU A 148 -1.88 -21.50 1.00
N LYS A 149 -2.90 -20.92 1.63
CA LYS A 149 -4.02 -20.31 0.91
C LYS A 149 -3.58 -19.12 0.08
N VAL A 150 -2.69 -18.29 0.60
CA VAL A 150 -2.20 -17.09 -0.09
C VAL A 150 -1.40 -17.45 -1.32
N ALA A 151 -0.61 -18.52 -1.23
CA ALA A 151 0.24 -19.03 -2.31
C ALA A 151 -0.50 -19.90 -3.32
N THR A 152 -1.83 -20.08 -3.20
CA THR A 152 -2.61 -20.90 -4.14
C THR A 152 -2.50 -20.38 -5.55
N MET A 153 -2.03 -21.22 -6.47
CA MET A 153 -1.91 -20.94 -7.89
C MET A 153 -2.93 -21.74 -8.70
N ALA A 154 -3.44 -21.15 -9.77
CA ALA A 154 -4.24 -21.81 -10.78
C ALA A 154 -3.88 -21.23 -12.16
N GLU A 155 -3.67 -22.09 -13.15
CA GLU A 155 -3.31 -21.69 -14.52
C GLU A 155 -2.10 -20.74 -14.61
N GLY A 156 -1.10 -20.93 -13.73
CA GLY A 156 0.10 -20.11 -13.68
C GLY A 156 -0.07 -18.72 -13.05
N LYS A 157 -1.23 -18.44 -12.45
CA LYS A 157 -1.52 -17.17 -11.75
C LYS A 157 -1.89 -17.42 -10.31
N TYR A 158 -1.58 -16.45 -9.47
CA TYR A 158 -2.04 -16.49 -8.09
C TYR A 158 -3.52 -16.13 -8.00
N LYS A 159 -4.29 -17.00 -7.34
CA LYS A 159 -5.74 -16.85 -7.19
C LYS A 159 -6.15 -15.48 -6.66
N TYR A 160 -5.46 -14.96 -5.65
CA TYR A 160 -5.86 -13.75 -4.93
C TYR A 160 -5.37 -12.43 -5.56
N GLU A 161 -4.70 -12.48 -6.70
CA GLU A 161 -4.39 -11.26 -7.47
C GLU A 161 -5.64 -10.68 -8.13
N LEU A 162 -6.58 -11.55 -8.50
CA LEU A 162 -7.87 -11.15 -9.06
C LEU A 162 -9.01 -11.47 -8.10
N TYR A 163 -10.09 -10.72 -8.19
CA TYR A 163 -11.33 -11.06 -7.50
C TYR A 163 -12.15 -12.07 -8.29
N PRO A 164 -12.96 -12.92 -7.62
CA PRO A 164 -13.92 -13.75 -8.34
C PRO A 164 -14.95 -12.87 -9.07
N LEU A 165 -15.34 -13.30 -10.26
CA LEU A 165 -16.49 -12.69 -10.94
C LEU A 165 -17.78 -13.16 -10.26
N PRO A 166 -18.78 -12.28 -10.09
CA PRO A 166 -20.09 -12.66 -9.56
C PRO A 166 -20.71 -13.81 -10.35
N LEU A 167 -21.30 -14.78 -9.65
CA LEU A 167 -21.92 -15.95 -10.28
C LEU A 167 -23.00 -15.54 -11.29
N ALA A 168 -23.79 -14.52 -10.99
CA ALA A 168 -24.81 -13.98 -11.89
C ALA A 168 -24.20 -13.62 -13.26
N LEU A 169 -23.07 -12.92 -13.27
CA LEU A 169 -22.37 -12.53 -14.52
C LEU A 169 -21.91 -13.75 -15.32
N ILE A 170 -21.41 -14.78 -14.65
CA ILE A 170 -20.99 -16.03 -15.30
C ILE A 170 -22.19 -16.74 -15.93
N THR A 171 -23.29 -16.82 -15.20
CA THR A 171 -24.52 -17.47 -15.64
C THR A 171 -25.17 -16.73 -16.83
N GLU A 172 -25.29 -15.41 -16.73
CA GLU A 172 -25.80 -14.55 -17.81
C GLU A 172 -24.91 -14.56 -19.05
N GLY A 173 -23.63 -14.74 -18.87
CA GLY A 173 -22.63 -14.81 -19.95
C GLY A 173 -22.70 -16.07 -20.80
N GLN A 174 -23.58 -17.06 -20.49
CA GLN A 174 -23.88 -18.27 -21.29
C GLN A 174 -22.61 -18.99 -21.79
N GLY A 175 -21.57 -19.08 -20.97
CA GLY A 175 -20.31 -19.74 -21.28
C GLY A 175 -19.26 -18.88 -22.01
N VAL A 176 -19.61 -17.65 -22.40
CA VAL A 176 -18.64 -16.68 -22.98
C VAL A 176 -17.75 -16.10 -21.88
N ILE A 177 -18.36 -15.76 -20.72
CA ILE A 177 -17.64 -15.24 -19.57
C ILE A 177 -17.19 -16.41 -18.69
N LYS A 178 -15.89 -16.53 -18.53
CA LYS A 178 -15.28 -17.55 -17.66
C LYS A 178 -14.81 -16.93 -16.35
N GLN A 179 -14.87 -17.71 -15.29
CA GLN A 179 -14.35 -17.32 -13.98
C GLN A 179 -12.84 -17.10 -14.04
N ASN A 180 -12.35 -16.22 -13.16
CA ASN A 180 -10.91 -16.07 -12.97
C ASN A 180 -10.27 -17.36 -12.43
N PRO A 181 -8.99 -17.63 -12.76
CA PRO A 181 -8.32 -18.87 -12.33
C PRO A 181 -8.41 -19.10 -10.82
N GLY A 182 -8.75 -20.33 -10.44
CA GLY A 182 -8.81 -20.77 -9.05
C GLY A 182 -10.16 -20.55 -8.33
N TYR A 183 -11.17 -20.01 -8.99
CA TYR A 183 -12.51 -19.81 -8.42
C TYR A 183 -13.56 -20.72 -9.06
#